data_e1f315ccf8d0c8f90c9d38d24d3956bf
#
_entry.id   e1f315ccf8d0c8f90c9d38d24d3956bf
#
_cell.length_a   1.000
_cell.length_b   1.000
_cell.length_c   1.000
_cell.angle_alpha   90.00
_cell.angle_beta   90.00
_cell.angle_gamma   90.00
#
_symmetry.space_group_name_H-M   'P 1'
#
loop_
_entity.id
_entity.type
_entity.pdbx_description
1 polymer ?
#
loop_
_entity_poly.entity_id
_entity_poly.type
_entity_poly.pdbx_seq_one_letter_code
_entity_poly.pdbx_strand_id
1 'polypeptide(L)'
;MKNAPPSKPNPSKAMNETTQFLELPVHAFGSVAPLFADQTMHLSVAAVLAGSAEGAVYVDDIAAPRLAVLEGPEGYYIGRDTSSAAARGGIDEIIPPWAYVYAPPQEEHGIPSTAQIYPCMLRHPRVCLTLDLSRWEAPPTPHGNDYLVEVTSEGVSILKETGIVAWCRRDVILHERAEIGVGTSAAFRRLGLAKHAAAVYLQFLQGEGIRSVGWHCHLSNRGSRRLAESLGFIPLRQYYAFSASLPAENPGDLETSELEAFGHHFAEAATNVNWLDFHAAAAYAQAGRTDLALTCLERLVTGNWQGQASWLVAHWALAPLAGEPRFQACVTEQAQRRKVPAV
;
A
#
# COMPACT_ATOMS: atom_id res chain seq x y z
N MET A 1 -67.86 -26.14 1.41
CA MET A 1 -66.49 -26.19 1.99
C MET A 1 -65.51 -25.66 0.94
N LYS A 2 -65.03 -24.44 1.14
CA LYS A 2 -64.06 -23.79 0.21
C LYS A 2 -62.64 -24.03 0.78
N ASN A 3 -61.81 -24.71 0.01
CA ASN A 3 -60.41 -24.95 0.33
C ASN A 3 -59.63 -23.63 0.29
N ALA A 4 -58.94 -23.31 1.39
CA ALA A 4 -58.00 -22.20 1.45
C ALA A 4 -56.71 -22.56 0.66
N PRO A 5 -56.05 -21.58 -0.01
CA PRO A 5 -54.83 -21.83 -0.76
C PRO A 5 -53.64 -21.99 0.23
N PRO A 6 -52.60 -22.75 -0.15
CA PRO A 6 -51.44 -22.96 0.70
C PRO A 6 -50.67 -21.66 0.89
N SER A 7 -50.24 -21.41 2.13
CA SER A 7 -49.42 -20.26 2.54
C SER A 7 -48.07 -20.26 1.81
N LYS A 8 -47.73 -19.10 1.22
CA LYS A 8 -46.39 -18.85 0.61
C LYS A 8 -45.29 -19.02 1.71
N PRO A 9 -44.15 -19.63 1.37
CA PRO A 9 -43.05 -19.72 2.31
C PRO A 9 -42.52 -18.30 2.58
N ASN A 10 -42.29 -18.02 3.85
CA ASN A 10 -41.76 -16.75 4.37
C ASN A 10 -40.30 -16.58 3.92
N PRO A 11 -39.90 -15.51 3.18
CA PRO A 11 -38.54 -15.29 2.75
C PRO A 11 -37.74 -14.51 3.80
N SER A 12 -37.73 -14.96 5.04
CA SER A 12 -36.90 -14.31 6.07
C SER A 12 -36.29 -15.36 6.97
N LYS A 13 -35.13 -15.84 6.58
CA LYS A 13 -33.98 -16.27 7.39
C LYS A 13 -32.92 -16.91 6.50
N ALA A 14 -32.38 -16.16 5.52
CA ALA A 14 -30.97 -16.31 5.23
C ALA A 14 -30.26 -15.50 6.32
N MET A 15 -29.99 -16.11 7.45
CA MET A 15 -28.97 -15.62 8.37
C MET A 15 -27.69 -15.58 7.54
N ASN A 16 -27.12 -14.38 7.31
CA ASN A 16 -25.73 -14.25 6.92
C ASN A 16 -24.92 -14.93 8.05
N GLU A 17 -24.60 -16.18 7.87
CA GLU A 17 -23.57 -16.82 8.68
C GLU A 17 -22.27 -16.08 8.32
N THR A 18 -21.81 -15.23 9.21
CA THR A 18 -20.50 -14.58 9.10
C THR A 18 -19.48 -15.72 9.11
N THR A 19 -18.75 -15.88 8.00
CA THR A 19 -17.69 -16.89 7.91
C THR A 19 -16.61 -16.52 8.92
N GLN A 20 -16.38 -17.36 9.91
CA GLN A 20 -15.28 -17.17 10.86
C GLN A 20 -14.00 -17.62 10.18
N PHE A 21 -13.08 -16.71 9.96
CA PHE A 21 -11.74 -17.04 9.47
C PHE A 21 -10.89 -17.65 10.59
N LEU A 22 -10.09 -18.64 10.22
CA LEU A 22 -9.19 -19.34 11.12
C LEU A 22 -7.75 -19.12 10.64
N GLU A 23 -6.87 -18.78 11.57
CA GLU A 23 -5.45 -18.63 11.27
C GLU A 23 -4.81 -20.01 11.03
N LEU A 24 -4.08 -20.15 9.92
CA LEU A 24 -3.33 -21.35 9.62
C LEU A 24 -1.99 -21.36 10.37
N PRO A 25 -1.54 -22.50 10.89
CA PRO A 25 -0.18 -22.64 11.37
C PRO A 25 0.82 -22.58 10.18
N VAL A 26 2.00 -22.04 10.42
CA VAL A 26 3.03 -21.79 9.38
C VAL A 26 3.33 -23.03 8.53
N HIS A 27 3.38 -24.22 9.16
CA HIS A 27 3.65 -25.47 8.44
C HIS A 27 2.55 -25.87 7.43
N ALA A 28 1.36 -25.28 7.53
CA ALA A 28 0.24 -25.51 6.63
C ALA A 28 0.09 -24.44 5.53
N PHE A 29 0.88 -23.36 5.54
CA PHE A 29 0.78 -22.27 4.56
C PHE A 29 0.85 -22.74 3.10
N GLY A 30 1.67 -23.76 2.79
CA GLY A 30 1.79 -24.33 1.45
C GLY A 30 0.47 -24.92 0.91
N SER A 31 -0.47 -25.32 1.77
CA SER A 31 -1.75 -25.91 1.34
C SER A 31 -2.66 -24.92 0.59
N VAL A 32 -2.51 -23.62 0.84
CA VAL A 32 -3.31 -22.56 0.20
C VAL A 32 -2.62 -21.91 -1.00
N ALA A 33 -1.41 -22.32 -1.35
CA ALA A 33 -0.69 -21.79 -2.49
C ALA A 33 -1.51 -21.77 -3.81
N PRO A 34 -2.34 -22.80 -4.12
CA PRO A 34 -3.20 -22.77 -5.30
C PRO A 34 -4.19 -21.60 -5.34
N LEU A 35 -4.65 -21.09 -4.19
CA LEU A 35 -5.57 -19.96 -4.11
C LEU A 35 -4.93 -18.64 -4.56
N PHE A 36 -3.59 -18.56 -4.53
CA PHE A 36 -2.79 -17.39 -4.92
C PHE A 36 -2.07 -17.56 -6.25
N ALA A 37 -2.40 -18.60 -7.05
CA ALA A 37 -1.71 -18.91 -8.30
C ALA A 37 -1.63 -17.72 -9.28
N ASP A 38 -2.65 -16.86 -9.31
CA ASP A 38 -2.72 -15.68 -10.19
C ASP A 38 -1.96 -14.46 -9.64
N GLN A 39 -1.37 -14.56 -8.43
CA GLN A 39 -0.67 -13.47 -7.74
C GLN A 39 0.85 -13.71 -7.64
N THR A 40 1.41 -14.55 -8.50
CA THR A 40 2.83 -14.93 -8.51
C THR A 40 3.79 -13.79 -8.78
N MET A 41 3.29 -12.64 -9.26
CA MET A 41 4.09 -11.43 -9.44
C MET A 41 4.45 -10.74 -8.10
N HIS A 42 3.68 -10.99 -7.04
CA HIS A 42 3.96 -10.50 -5.69
C HIS A 42 4.86 -11.49 -4.96
N LEU A 43 6.14 -11.16 -4.83
CA LEU A 43 7.09 -12.02 -4.17
C LEU A 43 6.77 -12.23 -2.70
N SER A 44 6.14 -11.23 -2.06
CA SER A 44 5.63 -11.29 -0.69
C SER A 44 4.72 -12.49 -0.46
N VAL A 45 3.81 -12.80 -1.41
CA VAL A 45 2.92 -13.97 -1.30
C VAL A 45 3.73 -15.26 -1.25
N ALA A 46 4.65 -15.44 -2.19
CA ALA A 46 5.48 -16.65 -2.25
C ALA A 46 6.40 -16.77 -1.02
N ALA A 47 6.93 -15.65 -0.53
CA ALA A 47 7.84 -15.63 0.62
C ALA A 47 7.12 -15.98 1.93
N VAL A 48 5.91 -15.46 2.15
CA VAL A 48 5.08 -15.82 3.33
C VAL A 48 4.66 -17.29 3.26
N LEU A 49 4.18 -17.75 2.10
CA LEU A 49 3.77 -19.15 1.93
C LEU A 49 4.93 -20.15 2.11
N ALA A 50 6.16 -19.73 1.82
CA ALA A 50 7.37 -20.50 2.05
C ALA A 50 7.92 -20.39 3.48
N GLY A 51 7.30 -19.56 4.34
CA GLY A 51 7.81 -19.26 5.69
C GLY A 51 9.13 -18.47 5.69
N SER A 52 9.46 -17.80 4.59
CA SER A 52 10.69 -17.01 4.41
C SER A 52 10.53 -15.53 4.71
N ALA A 53 9.30 -15.06 4.85
CA ALA A 53 8.94 -13.72 5.30
C ALA A 53 7.91 -13.79 6.43
N GLU A 54 7.91 -12.77 7.28
CA GLU A 54 6.88 -12.60 8.29
C GLU A 54 5.51 -12.40 7.65
N GLY A 55 4.48 -13.02 8.23
CA GLY A 55 3.11 -12.90 7.77
C GLY A 55 2.19 -13.90 8.43
N ALA A 56 0.89 -13.79 8.15
CA ALA A 56 -0.15 -14.67 8.62
C ALA A 56 -1.06 -15.09 7.47
N VAL A 57 -1.67 -16.24 7.60
CA VAL A 57 -2.64 -16.75 6.62
C VAL A 57 -3.91 -17.16 7.35
N TYR A 58 -5.03 -16.61 6.91
CA TYR A 58 -6.37 -16.87 7.44
C TYR A 58 -7.21 -17.53 6.36
N VAL A 59 -8.00 -18.54 6.72
CA VAL A 59 -8.83 -19.32 5.79
C VAL A 59 -10.26 -19.45 6.28
N ASP A 60 -11.19 -19.63 5.35
CA ASP A 60 -12.60 -19.92 5.63
C ASP A 60 -12.83 -21.35 6.15
N ASP A 61 -11.97 -22.29 5.80
CA ASP A 61 -12.00 -23.69 6.25
C ASP A 61 -10.57 -24.27 6.24
N ILE A 62 -10.12 -24.84 7.36
CA ILE A 62 -8.78 -25.42 7.48
C ILE A 62 -8.62 -26.69 6.63
N ALA A 63 -9.69 -27.51 6.53
CA ALA A 63 -9.64 -28.79 5.85
C ALA A 63 -9.75 -28.66 4.31
N ALA A 64 -10.54 -27.67 3.85
CA ALA A 64 -10.82 -27.45 2.44
C ALA A 64 -10.93 -25.94 2.14
N PRO A 65 -9.84 -25.18 2.23
CA PRO A 65 -9.87 -23.73 2.06
C PRO A 65 -10.26 -23.34 0.65
N ARG A 66 -11.22 -22.42 0.54
CA ARG A 66 -11.69 -21.84 -0.74
C ARG A 66 -11.42 -20.35 -0.82
N LEU A 67 -11.26 -19.70 0.32
CA LEU A 67 -10.93 -18.31 0.48
C LEU A 67 -9.82 -18.20 1.53
N ALA A 68 -8.79 -17.45 1.19
CA ALA A 68 -7.68 -17.16 2.10
C ALA A 68 -7.36 -15.67 2.09
N VAL A 69 -6.96 -15.13 3.23
CA VAL A 69 -6.36 -13.81 3.38
C VAL A 69 -4.95 -14.02 3.86
N LEU A 70 -3.98 -13.52 3.11
CA LEU A 70 -2.57 -13.53 3.48
C LEU A 70 -2.16 -12.12 3.86
N GLU A 71 -1.68 -11.95 5.08
CA GLU A 71 -0.98 -10.76 5.54
C GLU A 71 0.51 -10.93 5.24
N GLY A 72 1.10 -9.95 4.58
CA GLY A 72 2.51 -9.95 4.21
C GLY A 72 3.16 -8.57 4.35
N PRO A 73 4.46 -8.46 4.08
CA PRO A 73 5.22 -7.22 4.27
C PRO A 73 4.66 -6.00 3.52
N GLU A 74 4.01 -6.21 2.37
CA GLU A 74 3.50 -5.12 1.52
C GLU A 74 1.98 -4.91 1.63
N GLY A 75 1.28 -5.71 2.43
CA GLY A 75 -0.17 -5.62 2.63
C GLY A 75 -0.88 -6.96 2.67
N TYR A 76 -2.17 -6.94 2.33
CA TYR A 76 -3.07 -8.08 2.41
C TYR A 76 -3.40 -8.59 1.02
N TYR A 77 -3.33 -9.90 0.84
CA TYR A 77 -3.61 -10.59 -0.41
C TYR A 77 -4.81 -11.50 -0.24
N ILE A 78 -5.79 -11.39 -1.14
CA ILE A 78 -6.98 -12.25 -1.14
C ILE A 78 -6.76 -13.35 -2.18
N GLY A 79 -6.65 -14.58 -1.71
CA GLY A 79 -6.58 -15.78 -2.53
C GLY A 79 -7.92 -16.52 -2.52
N ARG A 80 -8.40 -17.02 -3.67
CA ARG A 80 -9.67 -17.74 -3.74
C ARG A 80 -9.73 -18.79 -4.83
N ASP A 81 -10.54 -19.80 -4.60
CA ASP A 81 -10.99 -20.70 -5.63
C ASP A 81 -12.07 -20.00 -6.50
N THR A 82 -11.74 -19.72 -7.76
CA THR A 82 -12.63 -19.03 -8.70
C THR A 82 -13.83 -19.87 -9.13
N SER A 83 -13.81 -21.18 -8.90
CA SER A 83 -14.92 -22.09 -9.19
C SER A 83 -16.01 -22.07 -8.12
N SER A 84 -15.75 -21.47 -6.96
CA SER A 84 -16.65 -21.46 -5.80
C SER A 84 -17.21 -20.06 -5.52
N ALA A 85 -18.52 -20.00 -5.24
CA ALA A 85 -19.15 -18.83 -4.61
C ALA A 85 -18.82 -18.82 -3.12
N ALA A 86 -17.56 -18.54 -2.77
CA ALA A 86 -17.13 -18.47 -1.38
C ALA A 86 -17.87 -17.35 -0.63
N ALA A 87 -18.25 -17.64 0.61
CA ALA A 87 -18.84 -16.66 1.51
C ALA A 87 -17.88 -15.49 1.73
N ARG A 88 -18.38 -14.25 1.71
CA ARG A 88 -17.58 -13.01 1.76
C ARG A 88 -17.57 -12.34 3.13
N GLY A 89 -18.24 -12.90 4.12
CA GLY A 89 -18.30 -12.33 5.47
C GLY A 89 -17.03 -12.59 6.27
N GLY A 90 -16.66 -11.67 7.16
CA GLY A 90 -15.57 -11.84 8.12
C GLY A 90 -14.17 -11.40 7.65
N ILE A 91 -13.98 -11.02 6.38
CA ILE A 91 -12.69 -10.48 5.89
C ILE A 91 -12.36 -9.14 6.58
N ASP A 92 -13.36 -8.36 6.91
CA ASP A 92 -13.27 -7.09 7.64
C ASP A 92 -12.78 -7.24 9.09
N GLU A 93 -12.86 -8.43 9.67
CA GLU A 93 -12.25 -8.74 10.97
C GLU A 93 -10.73 -8.90 10.86
N ILE A 94 -10.20 -9.24 9.66
CA ILE A 94 -8.79 -9.51 9.42
C ILE A 94 -8.11 -8.31 8.79
N ILE A 95 -8.70 -7.75 7.73
CA ILE A 95 -8.08 -6.66 6.96
C ILE A 95 -8.47 -5.33 7.61
N PRO A 96 -7.51 -4.58 8.17
CA PRO A 96 -7.81 -3.28 8.76
C PRO A 96 -8.14 -2.23 7.68
N PRO A 97 -8.91 -1.18 8.01
CA PRO A 97 -9.37 -0.17 7.02
C PRO A 97 -8.24 0.65 6.38
N TRP A 98 -7.05 0.67 6.97
CA TRP A 98 -5.87 1.37 6.42
C TRP A 98 -4.97 0.48 5.55
N ALA A 99 -5.33 -0.80 5.38
CA ALA A 99 -4.51 -1.74 4.65
C ALA A 99 -4.43 -1.45 3.15
N TYR A 100 -3.32 -1.86 2.56
CA TYR A 100 -3.23 -2.14 1.13
C TYR A 100 -3.72 -3.56 0.88
N VAL A 101 -4.66 -3.71 -0.06
CA VAL A 101 -5.28 -4.99 -0.37
C VAL A 101 -5.08 -5.31 -1.84
N TYR A 102 -4.68 -6.53 -2.11
CA TYR A 102 -4.48 -7.07 -3.46
C TYR A 102 -5.49 -8.20 -3.68
N ALA A 103 -6.31 -8.05 -4.71
CA ALA A 103 -7.33 -9.02 -5.10
C ALA A 103 -6.85 -9.86 -6.30
N PRO A 104 -7.44 -11.04 -6.53
CA PRO A 104 -7.20 -11.81 -7.75
C PRO A 104 -7.53 -11.00 -9.01
N PRO A 105 -6.84 -11.25 -10.14
CA PRO A 105 -7.06 -10.52 -11.40
C PRO A 105 -8.51 -10.45 -11.88
N GLN A 106 -9.30 -11.47 -11.62
CA GLN A 106 -10.71 -11.53 -11.99
C GLN A 106 -11.57 -10.52 -11.23
N GLU A 107 -11.11 -10.06 -10.06
CA GLU A 107 -11.77 -9.05 -9.25
C GLU A 107 -11.22 -7.63 -9.47
N GLU A 108 -10.13 -7.49 -10.23
CA GLU A 108 -9.54 -6.18 -10.53
C GLU A 108 -10.48 -5.25 -11.33
N HIS A 109 -11.43 -5.79 -12.08
CA HIS A 109 -12.35 -5.05 -12.94
C HIS A 109 -13.73 -4.83 -12.33
N GLY A 110 -14.05 -5.52 -11.24
CA GLY A 110 -15.26 -5.34 -10.46
C GLY A 110 -15.02 -4.44 -9.24
N ILE A 111 -16.09 -4.10 -8.53
CA ILE A 111 -15.96 -3.62 -7.15
C ILE A 111 -15.61 -4.87 -6.34
N PRO A 112 -14.37 -5.00 -5.83
CA PRO A 112 -14.03 -6.17 -5.06
C PRO A 112 -14.91 -6.25 -3.84
N SER A 113 -15.08 -7.45 -3.31
CA SER A 113 -15.69 -7.66 -2.01
C SER A 113 -15.08 -6.78 -0.91
N THR A 114 -13.80 -6.41 -1.05
CA THR A 114 -13.08 -5.49 -0.17
C THR A 114 -13.64 -4.05 -0.19
N ALA A 115 -14.08 -3.53 -1.34
CA ALA A 115 -14.73 -2.21 -1.38
C ALA A 115 -16.15 -2.23 -0.77
N GLN A 116 -16.76 -3.40 -0.65
CA GLN A 116 -18.00 -3.59 0.11
C GLN A 116 -17.73 -3.67 1.62
N ILE A 117 -16.53 -4.17 2.02
CA ILE A 117 -16.09 -4.23 3.41
C ILE A 117 -15.77 -2.83 3.93
N TYR A 118 -15.02 -2.05 3.12
CA TYR A 118 -14.64 -0.68 3.44
C TYR A 118 -15.00 0.24 2.28
N PRO A 119 -16.18 0.89 2.30
CA PRO A 119 -16.62 1.78 1.23
C PRO A 119 -15.66 2.94 0.92
N CYS A 120 -14.79 3.27 1.88
CA CYS A 120 -13.75 4.29 1.71
C CYS A 120 -12.54 3.83 0.90
N MET A 121 -12.36 2.52 0.68
CA MET A 121 -11.27 2.00 -0.16
C MET A 121 -11.52 2.31 -1.63
N LEU A 122 -10.47 2.74 -2.30
CA LEU A 122 -10.45 3.05 -3.71
C LEU A 122 -9.52 2.10 -4.45
N ARG A 123 -9.81 1.88 -5.71
CA ARG A 123 -8.99 1.10 -6.62
C ARG A 123 -7.85 1.96 -7.16
N HIS A 124 -6.63 1.50 -6.99
CA HIS A 124 -5.42 2.19 -7.42
C HIS A 124 -4.70 1.40 -8.52
N PRO A 125 -4.55 1.94 -9.74
CA PRO A 125 -3.77 1.30 -10.78
C PRO A 125 -2.27 1.30 -10.37
N ARG A 126 -1.66 0.12 -10.46
CA ARG A 126 -0.24 -0.10 -10.19
C ARG A 126 0.43 -0.83 -11.36
N VAL A 127 1.74 -0.79 -11.39
CA VAL A 127 2.55 -1.52 -12.35
C VAL A 127 3.65 -2.29 -11.62
N CYS A 128 3.83 -3.54 -12.03
CA CYS A 128 5.00 -4.34 -11.73
C CYS A 128 5.96 -4.22 -12.91
N LEU A 129 7.23 -3.90 -12.62
CA LEU A 129 8.34 -3.95 -13.56
C LEU A 129 9.32 -5.03 -13.09
N THR A 130 10.06 -5.61 -14.01
CA THR A 130 11.04 -6.66 -13.73
C THR A 130 12.37 -6.35 -14.39
N LEU A 131 13.45 -6.83 -13.77
CA LEU A 131 14.82 -6.77 -14.27
C LEU A 131 15.46 -8.15 -14.23
N ASP A 132 16.01 -8.61 -15.37
CA ASP A 132 16.92 -9.75 -15.40
C ASP A 132 18.31 -9.27 -14.95
N LEU A 133 18.64 -9.54 -13.70
CA LEU A 133 19.89 -9.11 -13.08
C LEU A 133 21.10 -9.96 -13.54
N SER A 134 20.87 -11.15 -14.10
CA SER A 134 21.94 -12.04 -14.54
C SER A 134 22.75 -11.46 -15.71
N ARG A 135 22.17 -10.57 -16.51
CA ARG A 135 22.76 -9.90 -17.66
C ARG A 135 22.86 -8.39 -17.52
N TRP A 136 22.52 -7.89 -16.33
CA TRP A 136 22.47 -6.46 -16.08
C TRP A 136 23.87 -5.87 -15.88
N GLU A 137 24.11 -4.75 -16.51
CA GLU A 137 25.30 -3.92 -16.32
C GLU A 137 24.88 -2.58 -15.69
N ALA A 138 25.62 -2.17 -14.68
CA ALA A 138 25.31 -0.95 -13.96
C ALA A 138 25.45 0.27 -14.90
N PRO A 139 24.40 1.05 -15.10
CA PRO A 139 24.53 2.30 -15.87
C PRO A 139 25.40 3.28 -15.09
N PRO A 140 26.12 4.17 -15.79
CA PRO A 140 26.87 5.23 -15.12
C PRO A 140 25.92 6.08 -14.28
N THR A 141 26.24 6.20 -13.00
CA THR A 141 25.50 7.04 -12.06
C THR A 141 26.40 8.16 -11.59
N PRO A 142 26.10 9.42 -11.92
CA PRO A 142 26.84 10.53 -11.37
C PRO A 142 26.58 10.60 -9.86
N HIS A 143 27.63 10.52 -9.08
CA HIS A 143 27.59 10.86 -7.66
C HIS A 143 28.64 11.93 -7.39
N GLY A 144 28.24 12.98 -6.71
CA GLY A 144 29.19 13.96 -6.18
C GLY A 144 29.88 13.40 -4.93
N ASN A 145 31.10 13.81 -4.66
CA ASN A 145 31.88 13.44 -3.47
C ASN A 145 31.26 13.96 -2.15
N ASP A 146 30.14 14.67 -2.21
CA ASP A 146 29.46 15.31 -1.08
C ASP A 146 28.51 14.37 -0.30
N TYR A 147 28.40 13.12 -0.71
CA TYR A 147 27.48 12.14 -0.11
C TYR A 147 28.23 10.88 0.35
N LEU A 148 27.92 10.44 1.55
CA LEU A 148 28.36 9.14 2.04
C LEU A 148 27.38 8.06 1.57
N VAL A 149 27.90 6.94 1.07
CA VAL A 149 27.11 5.78 0.66
C VAL A 149 27.36 4.64 1.62
N GLU A 150 26.32 4.19 2.30
CA GLU A 150 26.36 3.02 3.18
C GLU A 150 25.62 1.86 2.51
N VAL A 151 26.30 0.71 2.45
CA VAL A 151 25.78 -0.53 1.86
C VAL A 151 25.65 -1.59 2.94
N THR A 152 24.49 -2.20 3.03
CA THR A 152 24.18 -3.31 3.93
C THR A 152 23.45 -4.43 3.17
N SER A 153 23.24 -5.58 3.79
CA SER A 153 22.37 -6.62 3.24
C SER A 153 20.92 -6.16 3.07
N GLU A 154 20.46 -5.17 3.85
CA GLU A 154 19.10 -4.63 3.82
C GLU A 154 18.91 -3.54 2.74
N GLY A 155 20.00 -2.98 2.21
CA GLY A 155 19.93 -1.94 1.21
C GLY A 155 21.09 -0.95 1.23
N VAL A 156 20.90 0.12 0.50
CA VAL A 156 21.83 1.24 0.36
C VAL A 156 21.19 2.51 0.89
N SER A 157 21.91 3.23 1.72
CA SER A 157 21.55 4.57 2.19
C SER A 157 22.55 5.59 1.66
N ILE A 158 22.05 6.72 1.17
CA ILE A 158 22.85 7.89 0.79
C ILE A 158 22.63 8.96 1.86
N LEU A 159 23.72 9.36 2.47
CA LEU A 159 23.71 10.31 3.58
C LEU A 159 24.34 11.64 3.16
N LYS A 160 23.79 12.72 3.69
CA LYS A 160 24.41 14.04 3.70
C LYS A 160 24.43 14.55 5.13
N GLU A 161 25.61 14.95 5.60
CA GLU A 161 25.82 15.27 7.02
C GLU A 161 25.42 14.07 7.91
N THR A 162 24.37 14.19 8.73
CA THR A 162 23.91 13.12 9.62
C THR A 162 22.58 12.49 9.18
N GLY A 163 22.03 12.87 8.01
CA GLY A 163 20.72 12.45 7.57
C GLY A 163 20.72 11.60 6.31
N ILE A 164 19.86 10.57 6.27
CA ILE A 164 19.60 9.82 5.05
C ILE A 164 18.77 10.69 4.10
N VAL A 165 19.31 10.94 2.91
CA VAL A 165 18.67 11.78 1.87
C VAL A 165 18.10 10.97 0.73
N ALA A 166 18.62 9.77 0.48
CA ALA A 166 18.03 8.80 -0.44
C ALA A 166 18.37 7.38 0.00
N TRP A 167 17.57 6.42 -0.45
CA TRP A 167 17.78 5.02 -0.13
C TRP A 167 17.22 4.10 -1.21
N CYS A 168 17.77 2.88 -1.27
CA CYS A 168 17.20 1.70 -1.91
C CYS A 168 17.25 0.55 -0.92
N ARG A 169 16.14 -0.14 -0.69
CA ARG A 169 16.06 -1.25 0.28
C ARG A 169 15.35 -2.43 -0.34
N ARG A 170 15.66 -3.61 0.18
CA ARG A 170 14.86 -4.79 -0.13
C ARG A 170 13.53 -4.71 0.60
N ASP A 171 12.47 -5.06 -0.09
CA ASP A 171 11.18 -5.32 0.51
C ASP A 171 11.07 -6.82 0.85
N VAL A 172 11.41 -7.69 -0.12
CA VAL A 172 11.38 -9.14 0.04
C VAL A 172 12.52 -9.79 -0.75
N ILE A 173 13.09 -10.90 -0.22
CA ILE A 173 13.97 -11.81 -0.96
C ILE A 173 13.45 -13.24 -0.79
N LEU A 174 13.39 -13.97 -1.90
CA LEU A 174 13.09 -15.40 -1.91
C LEU A 174 13.90 -16.08 -3.02
N HIS A 175 14.79 -17.02 -2.63
CA HIS A 175 15.72 -17.69 -3.54
C HIS A 175 16.56 -16.68 -4.35
N GLU A 176 16.49 -16.76 -5.68
CA GLU A 176 17.21 -15.89 -6.61
C GLU A 176 16.39 -14.63 -7.03
N ARG A 177 15.32 -14.32 -6.32
CA ARG A 177 14.44 -13.20 -6.60
C ARG A 177 14.42 -12.19 -5.45
N ALA A 178 14.33 -10.90 -5.80
CA ALA A 178 14.14 -9.81 -4.84
C ALA A 178 13.06 -8.83 -5.31
N GLU A 179 12.44 -8.13 -4.38
CA GLU A 179 11.67 -6.90 -4.61
C GLU A 179 12.33 -5.77 -3.84
N ILE A 180 12.39 -4.59 -4.45
CA ILE A 180 13.08 -3.43 -3.89
C ILE A 180 12.21 -2.18 -3.92
N GLY A 181 12.36 -1.36 -2.88
CA GLY A 181 11.80 -0.02 -2.79
C GLY A 181 12.88 1.06 -2.80
N VAL A 182 12.51 2.27 -3.19
CA VAL A 182 13.39 3.44 -3.20
C VAL A 182 12.72 4.67 -2.63
N GLY A 183 13.52 5.55 -2.04
CA GLY A 183 13.04 6.84 -1.58
C GLY A 183 14.08 7.93 -1.71
N THR A 184 13.62 9.18 -1.80
CA THR A 184 14.46 10.38 -1.79
C THR A 184 13.72 11.50 -1.07
N SER A 185 14.39 12.10 -0.08
CA SER A 185 13.89 13.28 0.62
C SER A 185 13.59 14.41 -0.36
N ALA A 186 12.49 15.13 -0.16
CA ALA A 186 11.97 16.11 -1.12
C ALA A 186 13.01 17.14 -1.58
N ALA A 187 13.82 17.67 -0.66
CA ALA A 187 14.88 18.64 -0.94
C ALA A 187 16.04 18.10 -1.79
N PHE A 188 16.16 16.77 -1.92
CA PHE A 188 17.25 16.08 -2.62
C PHE A 188 16.78 15.34 -3.87
N ARG A 189 15.54 15.57 -4.30
CA ARG A 189 14.99 14.98 -5.53
C ARG A 189 15.68 15.55 -6.77
N ARG A 190 15.62 14.78 -7.87
CA ARG A 190 16.20 15.12 -9.20
C ARG A 190 17.73 15.28 -9.23
N LEU A 191 18.43 14.89 -8.17
CA LEU A 191 19.90 14.85 -8.12
C LEU A 191 20.48 13.49 -8.53
N GLY A 192 19.66 12.53 -8.96
CA GLY A 192 20.10 11.19 -9.35
C GLY A 192 20.38 10.23 -8.17
N LEU A 193 20.19 10.66 -6.92
CA LEU A 193 20.58 9.90 -5.72
C LEU A 193 19.85 8.57 -5.61
N ALA A 194 18.53 8.51 -5.86
CA ALA A 194 17.79 7.24 -5.85
C ALA A 194 18.30 6.27 -6.93
N LYS A 195 18.65 6.79 -8.13
CA LYS A 195 19.23 5.98 -9.19
C LYS A 195 20.57 5.40 -8.76
N HIS A 196 21.40 6.21 -8.11
CA HIS A 196 22.69 5.77 -7.59
C HIS A 196 22.52 4.71 -6.51
N ALA A 197 21.66 4.94 -5.50
CA ALA A 197 21.39 3.97 -4.44
C ALA A 197 20.88 2.64 -5.01
N ALA A 198 19.94 2.68 -5.96
CA ALA A 198 19.40 1.48 -6.59
C ALA A 198 20.46 0.75 -7.43
N ALA A 199 21.28 1.47 -8.22
CA ALA A 199 22.35 0.83 -9.01
C ALA A 199 23.38 0.13 -8.11
N VAL A 200 23.80 0.76 -7.01
CA VAL A 200 24.73 0.16 -6.05
C VAL A 200 24.09 -1.08 -5.40
N TYR A 201 22.81 -1.00 -5.03
CA TYR A 201 22.14 -2.14 -4.40
C TYR A 201 21.90 -3.28 -5.40
N LEU A 202 21.58 -3.01 -6.65
CA LEU A 202 21.45 -4.02 -7.69
C LEU A 202 22.79 -4.76 -7.94
N GLN A 203 23.94 -4.05 -7.92
CA GLN A 203 25.27 -4.69 -7.98
C GLN A 203 25.51 -5.59 -6.77
N PHE A 204 25.15 -5.15 -5.57
CA PHE A 204 25.24 -5.97 -4.36
C PHE A 204 24.39 -7.24 -4.50
N LEU A 205 23.11 -7.12 -4.87
CA LEU A 205 22.20 -8.25 -5.06
C LEU A 205 22.71 -9.24 -6.14
N GLN A 206 23.27 -8.72 -7.23
CA GLN A 206 23.88 -9.55 -8.27
C GLN A 206 25.06 -10.38 -7.73
N GLY A 207 25.91 -9.77 -6.87
CA GLY A 207 26.99 -10.44 -6.16
C GLY A 207 26.51 -11.52 -5.19
N GLU A 208 25.33 -11.34 -4.59
CA GLU A 208 24.68 -12.33 -3.72
C GLU A 208 23.92 -13.43 -4.49
N GLY A 209 23.99 -13.44 -5.83
CA GLY A 209 23.39 -14.46 -6.68
C GLY A 209 21.91 -14.23 -7.01
N ILE A 210 21.36 -13.05 -6.72
CA ILE A 210 20.01 -12.67 -7.16
C ILE A 210 20.01 -12.50 -8.67
N ARG A 211 19.02 -13.08 -9.35
CA ARG A 211 18.91 -13.09 -10.82
C ARG A 211 17.74 -12.28 -11.34
N SER A 212 16.71 -12.07 -10.52
CA SER A 212 15.53 -11.31 -10.93
C SER A 212 15.11 -10.33 -9.84
N VAL A 213 14.83 -9.09 -10.23
CA VAL A 213 14.37 -8.05 -9.30
C VAL A 213 13.04 -7.48 -9.78
N GLY A 214 12.07 -7.41 -8.85
CA GLY A 214 10.78 -6.77 -9.02
C GLY A 214 10.79 -5.33 -8.52
N TRP A 215 9.93 -4.51 -9.12
CA TRP A 215 9.70 -3.11 -8.76
C TRP A 215 8.22 -2.80 -8.90
N HIS A 216 7.57 -2.42 -7.82
CA HIS A 216 6.15 -2.09 -7.78
C HIS A 216 5.94 -0.61 -7.49
N CYS A 217 5.08 0.07 -8.26
CA CYS A 217 4.72 1.45 -7.99
C CYS A 217 3.32 1.79 -8.51
N HIS A 218 2.78 2.94 -8.07
CA HIS A 218 1.56 3.49 -8.67
C HIS A 218 1.78 3.80 -10.15
N LEU A 219 0.79 3.52 -10.98
CA LEU A 219 0.86 3.84 -12.42
C LEU A 219 1.01 5.34 -12.67
N SER A 220 0.47 6.17 -11.78
CA SER A 220 0.60 7.63 -11.76
C SER A 220 2.01 8.10 -11.38
N ASN A 221 2.80 7.33 -10.62
CA ASN A 221 4.15 7.71 -10.20
C ASN A 221 5.15 7.64 -11.36
N ARG A 222 5.09 8.67 -12.22
CA ARG A 222 5.97 8.82 -13.40
C ARG A 222 7.44 8.84 -13.02
N GLY A 223 7.76 9.39 -11.84
CA GLY A 223 9.14 9.49 -11.34
C GLY A 223 9.74 8.11 -11.06
N SER A 224 9.02 7.27 -10.31
CA SER A 224 9.43 5.92 -9.99
C SER A 224 9.55 5.04 -11.25
N ARG A 225 8.58 5.12 -12.16
CA ARG A 225 8.61 4.37 -13.42
C ARG A 225 9.82 4.72 -14.27
N ARG A 226 10.08 6.02 -14.52
CA ARG A 226 11.25 6.48 -15.28
C ARG A 226 12.57 6.09 -14.62
N LEU A 227 12.62 6.10 -13.29
CA LEU A 227 13.78 5.65 -12.54
C LEU A 227 14.04 4.17 -12.81
N ALA A 228 13.05 3.30 -12.64
CA ALA A 228 13.15 1.87 -12.92
C ALA A 228 13.56 1.61 -14.37
N GLU A 229 12.88 2.22 -15.35
CA GLU A 229 13.21 2.12 -16.77
C GLU A 229 14.66 2.55 -17.07
N SER A 230 15.17 3.62 -16.41
CA SER A 230 16.54 4.08 -16.57
C SER A 230 17.61 3.13 -15.99
N LEU A 231 17.18 2.16 -15.17
CA LEU A 231 18.00 1.08 -14.62
C LEU A 231 17.86 -0.22 -15.44
N GLY A 232 17.02 -0.22 -16.47
CA GLY A 232 16.80 -1.39 -17.34
C GLY A 232 15.61 -2.26 -16.97
N PHE A 233 14.79 -1.87 -15.99
CA PHE A 233 13.53 -2.57 -15.71
C PHE A 233 12.57 -2.41 -16.88
N ILE A 234 11.82 -3.46 -17.16
CA ILE A 234 10.77 -3.50 -18.19
C ILE A 234 9.42 -3.76 -17.54
N PRO A 235 8.32 -3.17 -18.05
CA PRO A 235 6.97 -3.45 -17.56
C PRO A 235 6.63 -4.94 -17.74
N LEU A 236 6.21 -5.58 -16.65
CA LEU A 236 5.74 -6.96 -16.64
C LEU A 236 4.20 -7.00 -16.73
N ARG A 237 3.53 -6.27 -15.84
CA ARG A 237 2.08 -6.28 -15.74
C ARG A 237 1.55 -5.03 -15.05
N GLN A 238 0.39 -4.53 -15.49
CA GLN A 238 -0.44 -3.62 -14.71
C GLN A 238 -1.44 -4.41 -13.87
N TYR A 239 -1.76 -3.92 -12.70
CA TYR A 239 -2.69 -4.52 -11.75
C TYR A 239 -3.32 -3.45 -10.87
N TYR A 240 -4.24 -3.85 -9.99
CA TYR A 240 -4.90 -2.92 -9.07
C TYR A 240 -4.65 -3.34 -7.63
N ALA A 241 -4.40 -2.34 -6.78
CA ALA A 241 -4.48 -2.44 -5.34
C ALA A 241 -5.69 -1.64 -4.85
N PHE A 242 -6.11 -1.90 -3.62
CA PHE A 242 -7.22 -1.21 -2.95
C PHE A 242 -6.71 -0.66 -1.63
N SER A 243 -6.96 0.61 -1.36
CA SER A 243 -6.64 1.22 -0.07
C SER A 243 -7.48 2.49 0.15
N ALA A 244 -7.54 2.94 1.38
CA ALA A 244 -8.16 4.20 1.75
C ALA A 244 -7.12 5.33 1.84
N SER A 245 -6.16 5.37 0.91
CA SER A 245 -5.09 6.38 0.85
C SER A 245 -5.07 7.09 -0.50
N LEU A 246 -4.46 8.25 -0.55
CA LEU A 246 -4.24 8.96 -1.81
C LEU A 246 -3.26 8.16 -2.70
N PRO A 247 -3.62 7.82 -3.96
CA PRO A 247 -2.78 7.01 -4.84
C PRO A 247 -1.70 7.83 -5.55
N ALA A 248 -0.97 8.63 -4.79
CA ALA A 248 0.09 9.50 -5.27
C ALA A 248 1.21 9.59 -4.24
N GLU A 249 2.42 9.76 -4.72
CA GLU A 249 3.63 9.87 -3.89
C GLU A 249 4.38 11.18 -4.13
N ASN A 250 4.00 11.93 -5.19
CA ASN A 250 4.68 13.17 -5.56
C ASN A 250 3.69 14.22 -6.07
N PRO A 251 4.04 15.51 -5.97
CA PRO A 251 3.31 16.56 -6.69
C PRO A 251 3.26 16.27 -8.19
N GLY A 252 2.08 16.38 -8.80
CA GLY A 252 1.87 16.17 -10.23
C GLY A 252 1.74 14.70 -10.66
N ASP A 253 1.64 13.75 -9.73
CA ASP A 253 1.29 12.35 -10.03
C ASP A 253 -0.17 12.24 -10.50
N LEU A 254 -1.06 13.10 -9.97
CA LEU A 254 -2.49 13.18 -10.30
C LEU A 254 -2.85 14.57 -10.83
N GLU A 255 -3.88 14.62 -11.67
CA GLU A 255 -4.45 15.88 -12.15
C GLU A 255 -5.28 16.54 -11.05
N THR A 256 -5.46 17.88 -11.14
CA THR A 256 -6.20 18.65 -10.13
C THR A 256 -7.63 18.15 -9.92
N SER A 257 -8.32 17.76 -11.00
CA SER A 257 -9.67 17.21 -10.92
C SER A 257 -9.75 15.87 -10.21
N GLU A 258 -8.73 15.01 -10.37
CA GLU A 258 -8.63 13.73 -9.66
C GLU A 258 -8.38 13.98 -8.16
N LEU A 259 -7.48 14.91 -7.84
CA LEU A 259 -7.20 15.31 -6.47
C LEU A 259 -8.44 15.88 -5.77
N GLU A 260 -9.24 16.72 -6.44
CA GLU A 260 -10.50 17.23 -5.89
C GLU A 260 -11.50 16.09 -5.64
N ALA A 261 -11.63 15.16 -6.59
CA ALA A 261 -12.52 14.00 -6.43
C ALA A 261 -12.11 13.11 -5.25
N PHE A 262 -10.81 12.85 -5.08
CA PHE A 262 -10.28 12.14 -3.91
C PHE A 262 -10.53 12.91 -2.62
N GLY A 263 -10.33 14.23 -2.62
CA GLY A 263 -10.60 15.10 -1.48
C GLY A 263 -12.06 15.00 -1.02
N HIS A 264 -13.00 15.07 -1.94
CA HIS A 264 -14.43 14.91 -1.64
C HIS A 264 -14.77 13.53 -1.10
N HIS A 265 -14.28 12.48 -1.75
CA HIS A 265 -14.53 11.10 -1.34
C HIS A 265 -14.06 10.84 0.10
N PHE A 266 -12.81 11.22 0.42
CA PHE A 266 -12.27 11.01 1.76
C PHE A 266 -12.92 11.93 2.80
N ALA A 267 -13.27 13.18 2.46
CA ALA A 267 -13.94 14.09 3.38
C ALA A 267 -15.37 13.62 3.74
N GLU A 268 -16.08 13.00 2.81
CA GLU A 268 -17.38 12.36 3.05
C GLU A 268 -17.21 11.13 3.95
N ALA A 269 -16.28 10.24 3.62
CA ALA A 269 -16.00 9.03 4.39
C ALA A 269 -15.47 9.35 5.81
N ALA A 270 -14.80 10.50 6.01
CA ALA A 270 -14.27 10.94 7.30
C ALA A 270 -15.36 11.22 8.34
N THR A 271 -16.62 11.41 7.92
CA THR A 271 -17.75 11.51 8.85
C THR A 271 -17.95 10.27 9.71
N ASN A 272 -17.52 9.11 9.19
CA ASN A 272 -17.58 7.83 9.88
C ASN A 272 -16.20 7.34 10.37
N VAL A 273 -15.13 7.75 9.70
CA VAL A 273 -13.76 7.28 9.95
C VAL A 273 -12.82 8.49 9.97
N ASN A 274 -12.71 9.13 11.11
CA ASN A 274 -12.03 10.44 11.32
C ASN A 274 -10.64 10.54 10.65
N TRP A 275 -9.79 9.52 10.69
CA TRP A 275 -8.43 9.61 10.13
C TRP A 275 -8.40 9.84 8.60
N LEU A 276 -9.52 9.62 7.89
CA LEU A 276 -9.61 9.90 6.45
C LEU A 276 -9.55 11.40 6.15
N ASP A 277 -9.82 12.27 7.11
CA ASP A 277 -9.57 13.71 6.98
C ASP A 277 -8.10 14.04 6.68
N PHE A 278 -7.15 13.19 7.10
CA PHE A 278 -5.75 13.32 6.70
C PHE A 278 -5.57 13.19 5.18
N HIS A 279 -6.18 12.18 4.57
CA HIS A 279 -6.10 11.95 3.12
C HIS A 279 -6.92 12.96 2.32
N ALA A 280 -8.07 13.40 2.86
CA ALA A 280 -8.84 14.49 2.29
C ALA A 280 -8.04 15.79 2.25
N ALA A 281 -7.40 16.16 3.37
CA ALA A 281 -6.56 17.34 3.46
C ALA A 281 -5.36 17.27 2.51
N ALA A 282 -4.70 16.10 2.40
CA ALA A 282 -3.59 15.87 1.48
C ALA A 282 -4.02 16.09 0.01
N ALA A 283 -5.16 15.53 -0.38
CA ALA A 283 -5.71 15.68 -1.72
C ALA A 283 -6.08 17.14 -2.03
N TYR A 284 -6.82 17.81 -1.14
CA TYR A 284 -7.20 19.20 -1.31
C TYR A 284 -6.01 20.15 -1.33
N ALA A 285 -4.98 19.92 -0.50
CA ALA A 285 -3.77 20.74 -0.50
C ALA A 285 -3.05 20.69 -1.84
N GLN A 286 -2.94 19.52 -2.44
CA GLN A 286 -2.34 19.33 -3.77
C GLN A 286 -3.24 19.87 -4.89
N ALA A 287 -4.55 19.92 -4.70
CA ALA A 287 -5.49 20.54 -5.63
C ALA A 287 -5.55 22.08 -5.49
N GLY A 288 -4.79 22.69 -4.56
CA GLY A 288 -4.82 24.13 -4.29
C GLY A 288 -6.08 24.60 -3.54
N ARG A 289 -6.83 23.68 -2.94
CA ARG A 289 -8.04 23.97 -2.13
C ARG A 289 -7.67 24.15 -0.66
N THR A 290 -6.86 25.17 -0.37
CA THR A 290 -6.26 25.43 0.95
C THR A 290 -7.29 25.42 2.09
N ASP A 291 -8.41 26.14 1.95
CA ASP A 291 -9.43 26.22 3.00
C ASP A 291 -10.10 24.87 3.30
N LEU A 292 -10.37 24.07 2.28
CA LEU A 292 -10.93 22.73 2.44
C LEU A 292 -9.92 21.81 3.15
N ALA A 293 -8.66 21.88 2.75
CA ALA A 293 -7.58 21.10 3.38
C ALA A 293 -7.44 21.44 4.87
N LEU A 294 -7.41 22.74 5.21
CA LEU A 294 -7.31 23.20 6.60
C LEU A 294 -8.54 22.79 7.43
N THR A 295 -9.74 22.87 6.86
CA THR A 295 -10.96 22.42 7.54
C THR A 295 -10.93 20.92 7.86
N CYS A 296 -10.43 20.08 6.94
CA CYS A 296 -10.23 18.66 7.20
C CYS A 296 -9.21 18.42 8.32
N LEU A 297 -8.09 19.15 8.34
CA LEU A 297 -7.09 19.01 9.40
C LEU A 297 -7.60 19.43 10.77
N GLU A 298 -8.40 20.49 10.85
CA GLU A 298 -9.06 20.93 12.09
C GLU A 298 -10.01 19.85 12.62
N ARG A 299 -10.84 19.23 11.75
CA ARG A 299 -11.71 18.11 12.13
C ARG A 299 -10.90 16.90 12.59
N LEU A 300 -9.82 16.59 11.87
CA LEU A 300 -8.92 15.49 12.19
C LEU A 300 -8.39 15.62 13.62
N VAL A 301 -7.82 16.79 13.94
CA VAL A 301 -7.20 17.04 15.24
C VAL A 301 -8.26 17.10 16.34
N THR A 302 -9.39 17.82 16.13
CA THR A 302 -10.47 17.90 17.13
C THR A 302 -11.15 16.56 17.37
N GLY A 303 -11.18 15.67 16.38
CA GLY A 303 -11.77 14.33 16.45
C GLY A 303 -10.87 13.27 17.15
N ASN A 304 -9.86 13.69 17.92
CA ASN A 304 -8.98 12.79 18.67
C ASN A 304 -8.19 11.79 17.81
N TRP A 305 -7.65 12.26 16.67
CA TRP A 305 -6.80 11.46 15.81
C TRP A 305 -5.55 10.95 16.54
N GLN A 306 -5.24 9.66 16.37
CA GLN A 306 -4.14 9.00 17.06
C GLN A 306 -2.79 9.11 16.35
N GLY A 307 -2.70 9.77 15.20
CA GLY A 307 -1.45 9.99 14.46
C GLY A 307 -0.50 10.97 15.15
N GLN A 308 0.74 10.97 14.72
CA GLN A 308 1.77 11.86 15.27
C GLN A 308 1.75 13.21 14.54
N ALA A 309 2.02 14.30 15.27
CA ALA A 309 2.15 15.65 14.68
C ALA A 309 3.25 15.72 13.60
N SER A 310 4.30 14.91 13.74
CA SER A 310 5.39 14.79 12.75
C SER A 310 4.88 14.27 11.40
N TRP A 311 3.82 13.48 11.35
CA TRP A 311 3.23 13.01 10.09
C TRP A 311 2.60 14.15 9.29
N LEU A 312 1.98 15.13 9.96
CA LEU A 312 1.46 16.32 9.30
C LEU A 312 2.59 17.11 8.60
N VAL A 313 3.70 17.29 9.31
CA VAL A 313 4.85 18.09 8.80
C VAL A 313 5.64 17.34 7.73
N ALA A 314 5.80 16.03 7.88
CA ALA A 314 6.62 15.22 6.98
C ALA A 314 5.90 14.80 5.70
N HIS A 315 4.56 14.82 5.67
CA HIS A 315 3.81 14.33 4.51
C HIS A 315 3.92 15.30 3.33
N TRP A 316 4.48 14.82 2.23
CA TRP A 316 4.77 15.61 1.03
C TRP A 316 3.55 16.39 0.50
N ALA A 317 2.35 15.81 0.58
CA ALA A 317 1.14 16.42 0.04
C ALA A 317 0.61 17.59 0.89
N LEU A 318 1.00 17.69 2.17
CA LEU A 318 0.64 18.80 3.04
C LEU A 318 1.66 19.94 3.00
N ALA A 319 2.78 19.78 2.30
CA ALA A 319 3.82 20.81 2.17
C ALA A 319 3.31 22.18 1.69
N PRO A 320 2.31 22.30 0.78
CA PRO A 320 1.73 23.60 0.42
C PRO A 320 1.13 24.39 1.58
N LEU A 321 0.74 23.71 2.66
CA LEU A 321 0.13 24.34 3.85
C LEU A 321 1.14 24.81 4.88
N ALA A 322 2.43 24.53 4.71
CA ALA A 322 3.46 24.78 5.74
C ALA A 322 3.51 26.22 6.25
N GLY A 323 3.19 27.21 5.40
CA GLY A 323 3.13 28.63 5.76
C GLY A 323 1.81 29.10 6.37
N GLU A 324 0.79 28.25 6.41
CA GLU A 324 -0.53 28.64 6.87
C GLU A 324 -0.63 28.64 8.41
N PRO A 325 -1.08 29.74 9.05
CA PRO A 325 -1.21 29.81 10.51
C PRO A 325 -2.14 28.72 11.07
N ARG A 326 -3.24 28.39 10.37
CA ARG A 326 -4.19 27.34 10.77
C ARG A 326 -3.53 25.97 10.76
N PHE A 327 -2.65 25.67 9.79
CA PHE A 327 -1.88 24.44 9.74
C PHE A 327 -0.95 24.32 10.93
N GLN A 328 -0.20 25.40 11.26
CA GLN A 328 0.71 25.44 12.40
C GLN A 328 -0.04 25.24 13.73
N ALA A 329 -1.26 25.78 13.84
CA ALA A 329 -2.13 25.57 15.00
C ALA A 329 -2.51 24.08 15.14
N CYS A 330 -2.92 23.42 14.04
CA CYS A 330 -3.22 21.97 14.03
C CYS A 330 -2.00 21.12 14.45
N VAL A 331 -0.81 21.42 13.93
CA VAL A 331 0.42 20.71 14.29
C VAL A 331 0.74 20.87 15.78
N THR A 332 0.61 22.10 16.29
CA THR A 332 0.88 22.42 17.70
C THR A 332 -0.12 21.72 18.63
N GLU A 333 -1.40 21.78 18.31
CA GLU A 333 -2.46 21.13 19.10
C GLU A 333 -2.26 19.61 19.13
N GLN A 334 -1.96 18.98 17.99
CA GLN A 334 -1.70 17.54 17.90
C GLN A 334 -0.46 17.14 18.72
N ALA A 335 0.61 17.94 18.67
CA ALA A 335 1.81 17.71 19.46
C ALA A 335 1.56 17.81 20.98
N GLN A 336 0.67 18.71 21.41
CA GLN A 336 0.32 18.88 22.83
C GLN A 336 -0.52 17.70 23.32
N ARG A 337 -1.51 17.24 22.56
CA ARG A 337 -2.38 16.12 22.93
C ARG A 337 -1.61 14.84 23.19
N ARG A 338 -0.54 14.59 22.42
CA ARG A 338 0.30 13.40 22.57
C ARG A 338 1.29 13.46 23.74
N LYS A 339 1.47 14.63 24.35
CA LYS A 339 2.33 14.79 25.56
C LYS A 339 1.56 14.56 26.86
N VAL A 340 0.23 14.54 26.81
CA VAL A 340 -0.62 14.23 27.97
C VAL A 340 -0.81 12.72 28.01
N PRO A 341 -0.31 12.00 29.04
CA PRO A 341 -0.64 10.57 29.20
C PRO A 341 -2.16 10.42 29.28
N ALA A 342 -2.70 9.39 28.64
CA ALA A 342 -4.07 8.99 28.87
C ALA A 342 -4.20 8.62 30.36
N VAL A 343 -5.05 9.35 31.08
CA VAL A 343 -5.39 9.12 32.51
C VAL A 343 -6.26 7.87 32.60
#